data_50e1988275ffbb76f6ca942e5381ea8a
#
_entry.id   50e1988275ffbb76f6ca942e5381ea8a
#
_cell.length_a   1.000
_cell.length_b   1.000
_cell.length_c   1.000
_cell.angle_alpha   90.00
_cell.angle_beta   90.00
_cell.angle_gamma   90.00
#
_symmetry.space_group_name_H-M   'P 1'
#
loop_
_entity.id
_entity.type
_entity.pdbx_description
1 polymer ?
#
loop_
_entity_poly.entity_id
_entity_poly.type
_entity_poly.pdbx_seq_one_letter_code
_entity_poly.pdbx_strand_id
1 'polypeptide(L)'
;MECPTCGSSMVRRANRSNGTEFFGCSEFPRCRGTRQVDGGSTGRRGRRPRKRIIPSRVQPCTDRLPEALSPSRAVDFVQCPRKFYERSISRSVVFRATEATMCGTLTHYALERIFEVPRALRTPDRAVTFVRPHWGRIRDESENETLAALPDDRIEAMLAGSEVLVRKWFDIEDPRGIEPAGVEERVTATLGRAPMSGIIDRLDRTGGSSERPRYTIVDYKTGKLPKGPYVDETLFPIHVYAAAVATQSGATVDEVRLVYVDHGLDGVISRRIDEDTNRATTRRFEGIWRDIQASAESGSFECRTGPL
;
A
#
# COMPACT_ATOMS: atom_id res chain seq x y z
N MET A 1 10.17 -36.67 22.32
CA MET A 1 9.95 -36.53 20.85
C MET A 1 10.85 -35.43 20.36
N GLU A 2 11.64 -35.70 19.32
CA GLU A 2 12.64 -34.78 18.79
C GLU A 2 12.11 -33.93 17.65
N CYS A 3 12.55 -32.70 17.57
CA CYS A 3 12.20 -31.74 16.54
C CYS A 3 12.78 -32.15 15.18
N PRO A 4 11.97 -32.24 14.10
CA PRO A 4 12.43 -32.67 12.78
C PRO A 4 13.37 -31.65 12.11
N THR A 5 13.50 -30.46 12.67
CA THR A 5 14.30 -29.37 12.09
C THR A 5 15.65 -29.21 12.77
N CYS A 6 15.75 -29.39 14.09
CA CYS A 6 17.00 -29.14 14.86
C CYS A 6 17.38 -30.24 15.89
N GLY A 7 16.58 -31.30 16.02
CA GLY A 7 16.83 -32.40 16.96
C GLY A 7 16.47 -32.13 18.44
N SER A 8 16.20 -30.88 18.82
CA SER A 8 15.84 -30.53 20.21
C SER A 8 14.49 -31.10 20.63
N SER A 9 14.21 -31.13 21.93
CA SER A 9 12.94 -31.62 22.46
C SER A 9 11.73 -30.81 21.96
N MET A 10 10.55 -31.43 21.94
CA MET A 10 9.32 -30.77 21.56
C MET A 10 8.36 -30.67 22.74
N VAL A 11 7.66 -29.56 22.85
CA VAL A 11 6.64 -29.29 23.88
C VAL A 11 5.26 -29.15 23.27
N ARG A 12 4.24 -29.64 24.00
CA ARG A 12 2.84 -29.53 23.57
C ARG A 12 2.36 -28.09 23.69
N ARG A 13 1.72 -27.56 22.64
CA ARG A 13 1.22 -26.19 22.54
C ARG A 13 -0.17 -26.23 21.89
N ALA A 14 -1.00 -25.22 22.19
CA ALA A 14 -2.28 -24.99 21.53
C ALA A 14 -2.20 -23.78 20.60
N ASN A 15 -2.78 -23.88 19.43
CA ASN A 15 -2.92 -22.77 18.50
C ASN A 15 -3.94 -21.77 19.05
N ARG A 16 -3.54 -20.51 19.22
CA ARG A 16 -4.38 -19.46 19.82
C ARG A 16 -5.60 -19.08 18.99
N SER A 17 -5.61 -19.35 17.67
CA SER A 17 -6.71 -18.96 16.79
C SER A 17 -7.81 -20.02 16.67
N ASN A 18 -7.48 -21.30 16.86
CA ASN A 18 -8.45 -22.40 16.66
C ASN A 18 -8.41 -23.51 17.72
N GLY A 19 -7.58 -23.34 18.77
CA GLY A 19 -7.49 -24.29 19.89
C GLY A 19 -6.83 -25.64 19.56
N THR A 20 -6.39 -25.88 18.31
CA THR A 20 -5.77 -27.16 17.94
C THR A 20 -4.43 -27.35 18.62
N GLU A 21 -4.20 -28.55 19.18
CA GLU A 21 -2.94 -28.88 19.84
C GLU A 21 -1.91 -29.39 18.82
N PHE A 22 -0.66 -29.05 19.07
CA PHE A 22 0.50 -29.48 18.29
C PHE A 22 1.77 -29.54 19.15
N PHE A 23 2.77 -30.25 18.71
CA PHE A 23 4.11 -30.18 19.30
C PHE A 23 4.93 -29.10 18.60
N GLY A 24 5.43 -28.15 19.38
CA GLY A 24 6.35 -27.10 18.94
C GLY A 24 7.75 -27.33 19.52
N CYS A 25 8.80 -26.97 18.77
CA CYS A 25 10.18 -27.07 19.25
C CYS A 25 10.40 -26.25 20.53
N SER A 26 11.16 -26.79 21.48
CA SER A 26 11.55 -26.07 22.72
C SER A 26 12.40 -24.86 22.43
N GLU A 27 13.18 -24.86 21.34
CA GLU A 27 14.05 -23.76 20.90
C GLU A 27 13.29 -22.63 20.15
N PHE A 28 11.96 -22.59 20.21
CA PHE A 28 11.23 -21.46 19.63
C PHE A 28 11.54 -20.15 20.42
N PRO A 29 11.84 -19.03 19.73
CA PRO A 29 11.67 -18.73 18.30
C PRO A 29 12.87 -19.09 17.38
N ARG A 30 13.99 -19.58 17.91
CA ARG A 30 15.19 -19.94 17.12
C ARG A 30 14.95 -21.09 16.16
N CYS A 31 14.12 -22.06 16.56
CA CYS A 31 13.65 -23.14 15.70
C CYS A 31 12.11 -23.16 15.67
N ARG A 32 11.52 -23.27 14.47
CA ARG A 32 10.07 -23.29 14.27
C ARG A 32 9.53 -24.67 13.88
N GLY A 33 10.25 -25.73 14.18
CA GLY A 33 9.81 -27.10 13.92
C GLY A 33 8.53 -27.43 14.67
N THR A 34 7.54 -28.03 13.98
CA THR A 34 6.27 -28.47 14.57
C THR A 34 5.92 -29.89 14.14
N ARG A 35 5.15 -30.61 14.99
CA ARG A 35 4.52 -31.90 14.68
C ARG A 35 3.08 -31.87 15.17
N GLN A 36 2.19 -32.58 14.49
CA GLN A 36 0.81 -32.76 14.93
C GLN A 36 0.75 -33.80 16.06
N VAL A 37 -0.21 -33.63 16.96
CA VAL A 37 -0.53 -34.63 17.98
C VAL A 37 -1.42 -35.68 17.27
N ASP A 38 -0.93 -36.92 17.16
CA ASP A 38 -1.71 -38.04 16.60
C ASP A 38 -2.88 -38.36 17.52
N GLY A 39 -4.02 -37.87 17.17
CA GLY A 39 -5.32 -38.19 17.80
C GLY A 39 -6.33 -38.40 16.67
N GLY A 40 -6.65 -39.67 16.42
CA GLY A 40 -7.38 -40.15 15.26
C GLY A 40 -8.56 -39.32 14.80
N SER A 41 -8.63 -39.07 13.50
CA SER A 41 -9.89 -38.88 12.79
C SER A 41 -9.73 -39.34 11.35
N THR A 42 -10.57 -40.25 11.00
CA THR A 42 -10.95 -40.63 9.64
C THR A 42 -11.51 -39.40 8.92
N GLY A 43 -10.66 -38.63 8.33
CA GLY A 43 -11.02 -37.50 7.50
C GLY A 43 -10.41 -37.69 6.10
N ARG A 44 -11.25 -37.76 5.06
CA ARG A 44 -10.94 -37.84 3.65
C ARG A 44 -9.63 -37.06 3.34
N ARG A 45 -8.64 -37.74 2.77
CA ARG A 45 -7.48 -37.12 2.18
C ARG A 45 -7.93 -36.18 1.07
N GLY A 46 -8.25 -34.93 1.45
CA GLY A 46 -8.36 -33.84 0.50
C GLY A 46 -7.02 -33.77 -0.23
N ARG A 47 -7.02 -33.91 -1.55
CA ARG A 47 -5.86 -33.66 -2.40
C ARG A 47 -5.30 -32.31 -1.97
N ARG A 48 -4.11 -32.29 -1.30
CA ARG A 48 -3.37 -31.05 -1.09
C ARG A 48 -3.29 -30.35 -2.43
N PRO A 49 -3.69 -29.07 -2.54
CA PRO A 49 -3.48 -28.35 -3.77
C PRO A 49 -2.01 -28.49 -4.12
N ARG A 50 -1.70 -29.03 -5.30
CA ARG A 50 -0.34 -29.11 -5.80
C ARG A 50 0.20 -27.69 -5.72
N LYS A 51 1.26 -27.45 -4.91
CA LYS A 51 1.99 -26.18 -4.96
C LYS A 51 2.29 -25.94 -6.44
N ARG A 52 1.64 -24.94 -7.00
CA ARG A 52 1.91 -24.49 -8.36
C ARG A 52 3.36 -24.07 -8.35
N ILE A 53 4.24 -24.85 -8.97
CA ILE A 53 5.64 -24.44 -9.17
C ILE A 53 5.55 -23.28 -10.15
N ILE A 54 5.66 -22.07 -9.63
CA ILE A 54 5.71 -20.87 -10.45
C ILE A 54 7.13 -20.82 -10.98
N PRO A 55 7.35 -20.92 -12.31
CA PRO A 55 8.69 -20.88 -12.87
C PRO A 55 9.38 -19.59 -12.46
N SER A 56 10.61 -19.64 -11.97
CA SER A 56 11.42 -18.46 -11.64
C SER A 56 11.78 -17.65 -12.88
N ARG A 57 11.79 -18.28 -14.04
CA ARG A 57 12.06 -17.65 -15.34
C ARG A 57 10.80 -17.57 -16.19
N VAL A 58 10.63 -16.45 -16.86
CA VAL A 58 9.64 -16.18 -17.89
C VAL A 58 10.38 -15.87 -19.20
N GLN A 59 9.67 -15.79 -20.32
CA GLN A 59 10.29 -15.29 -21.55
C GLN A 59 10.64 -13.80 -21.38
N PRO A 60 11.71 -13.32 -22.03
CA PRO A 60 12.00 -11.88 -22.09
C PRO A 60 10.77 -11.08 -22.46
N CYS A 61 10.57 -9.93 -21.80
CA CYS A 61 9.30 -9.20 -21.88
C CYS A 61 9.49 -7.68 -21.80
N THR A 62 10.57 -7.18 -22.39
CA THR A 62 10.88 -5.75 -22.41
C THR A 62 9.82 -4.91 -23.11
N ASP A 63 9.16 -5.47 -24.11
CA ASP A 63 8.05 -4.89 -24.87
C ASP A 63 6.75 -4.73 -24.04
N ARG A 64 6.67 -5.40 -22.88
CA ARG A 64 5.51 -5.38 -21.99
C ARG A 64 5.74 -4.58 -20.72
N LEU A 65 6.89 -3.92 -20.60
CA LEU A 65 7.13 -3.01 -19.48
C LEU A 65 6.12 -1.85 -19.50
N PRO A 66 5.69 -1.35 -18.34
CA PRO A 66 4.86 -0.15 -18.30
C PRO A 66 5.64 1.05 -18.85
N GLU A 67 4.96 1.96 -19.56
CA GLU A 67 5.54 3.20 -20.08
C GLU A 67 6.14 4.08 -18.98
N ALA A 68 5.56 4.04 -17.79
CA ALA A 68 6.05 4.72 -16.60
C ALA A 68 5.86 3.86 -15.35
N LEU A 69 6.80 3.98 -14.41
CA LEU A 69 6.77 3.29 -13.13
C LEU A 69 6.07 4.16 -12.09
N SER A 70 5.04 3.65 -11.43
CA SER A 70 4.47 4.32 -10.26
C SER A 70 5.27 4.00 -8.99
N PRO A 71 5.24 4.87 -7.97
CA PRO A 71 5.92 4.61 -6.70
C PRO A 71 5.48 3.30 -6.04
N SER A 72 4.20 2.97 -6.09
CA SER A 72 3.65 1.71 -5.54
C SER A 72 4.17 0.47 -6.29
N ARG A 73 4.28 0.53 -7.63
CA ARG A 73 4.87 -0.56 -8.44
C ARG A 73 6.36 -0.73 -8.17
N ALA A 74 7.08 0.37 -7.93
CA ALA A 74 8.48 0.31 -7.51
C ALA A 74 8.62 -0.45 -6.18
N VAL A 75 7.76 -0.18 -5.21
CA VAL A 75 7.70 -0.91 -3.93
C VAL A 75 7.36 -2.39 -4.15
N ASP A 76 6.38 -2.71 -5.01
CA ASP A 76 6.04 -4.10 -5.34
C ASP A 76 7.26 -4.87 -5.88
N PHE A 77 8.09 -4.24 -6.75
CA PHE A 77 9.31 -4.86 -7.26
C PHE A 77 10.37 -5.07 -6.18
N VAL A 78 10.60 -4.05 -5.34
CA VAL A 78 11.57 -4.14 -4.23
C VAL A 78 11.17 -5.23 -3.24
N GLN A 79 9.89 -5.34 -2.90
CA GLN A 79 9.38 -6.38 -2.02
C GLN A 79 9.51 -7.78 -2.65
N CYS A 80 9.11 -7.93 -3.90
CA CYS A 80 9.19 -9.20 -4.62
C CYS A 80 9.10 -8.95 -6.14
N PRO A 81 10.20 -9.12 -6.90
CA PRO A 81 10.18 -8.97 -8.36
C PRO A 81 9.05 -9.79 -9.03
N ARG A 82 8.75 -10.99 -8.50
CA ARG A 82 7.66 -11.82 -9.00
C ARG A 82 6.28 -11.18 -8.81
N LYS A 83 6.04 -10.51 -7.67
CA LYS A 83 4.80 -9.77 -7.41
C LYS A 83 4.61 -8.66 -8.45
N PHE A 84 5.67 -7.92 -8.75
CA PHE A 84 5.65 -6.89 -9.79
C PHE A 84 5.32 -7.49 -11.17
N TYR A 85 5.98 -8.60 -11.54
CA TYR A 85 5.73 -9.28 -12.82
C TYR A 85 4.25 -9.69 -12.95
N GLU A 86 3.71 -10.37 -11.95
CA GLU A 86 2.33 -10.88 -12.00
C GLU A 86 1.29 -9.76 -12.04
N ARG A 87 1.54 -8.65 -11.36
CA ARG A 87 0.61 -7.51 -11.28
C ARG A 87 0.74 -6.52 -12.43
N SER A 88 1.98 -6.25 -12.88
CA SER A 88 2.26 -5.13 -13.77
C SER A 88 2.59 -5.54 -15.21
N ILE A 89 3.14 -6.73 -15.41
CA ILE A 89 3.56 -7.22 -16.73
C ILE A 89 2.59 -8.28 -17.26
N SER A 90 2.48 -9.42 -16.56
CA SER A 90 1.62 -10.53 -17.01
C SER A 90 0.14 -10.25 -16.76
N ARG A 91 -0.17 -9.40 -15.77
CA ARG A 91 -1.52 -9.11 -15.31
C ARG A 91 -2.35 -10.37 -15.01
N SER A 92 -1.66 -11.45 -14.63
CA SER A 92 -2.28 -12.75 -14.32
C SER A 92 -2.97 -12.76 -12.95
N VAL A 93 -2.60 -11.84 -12.07
CA VAL A 93 -3.26 -11.63 -10.77
C VAL A 93 -4.19 -10.44 -10.92
N VAL A 94 -5.48 -10.73 -11.01
CA VAL A 94 -6.53 -9.71 -10.98
C VAL A 94 -6.63 -9.18 -9.55
N PHE A 95 -6.54 -7.87 -9.39
CA PHE A 95 -6.83 -7.23 -8.10
C PHE A 95 -8.30 -7.47 -7.77
N ARG A 96 -8.55 -7.91 -6.54
CA ARG A 96 -9.89 -7.97 -5.97
C ARG A 96 -9.89 -7.13 -4.70
N ALA A 97 -10.83 -6.21 -4.62
CA ALA A 97 -10.98 -5.39 -3.44
C ALA A 97 -11.33 -6.24 -2.22
N THR A 98 -10.81 -5.85 -1.08
CA THR A 98 -11.18 -6.35 0.24
C THR A 98 -11.94 -5.27 1.00
N GLU A 99 -12.68 -5.62 2.04
CA GLU A 99 -13.36 -4.63 2.89
C GLU A 99 -12.38 -3.54 3.36
N ALA A 100 -11.17 -3.93 3.79
CA ALA A 100 -10.16 -2.97 4.24
C ALA A 100 -9.67 -2.04 3.12
N THR A 101 -9.42 -2.56 1.90
CA THR A 101 -9.03 -1.72 0.76
C THR A 101 -10.17 -0.85 0.30
N MET A 102 -11.41 -1.33 0.35
CA MET A 102 -12.59 -0.54 0.01
C MET A 102 -12.85 0.58 1.02
N CYS A 103 -12.69 0.31 2.34
CA CYS A 103 -12.72 1.36 3.35
C CYS A 103 -11.70 2.48 3.03
N GLY A 104 -10.50 2.10 2.59
CA GLY A 104 -9.48 3.05 2.11
C GLY A 104 -9.98 3.86 0.92
N THR A 105 -10.44 3.21 -0.14
CA THR A 105 -10.94 3.85 -1.36
C THR A 105 -12.05 4.85 -1.06
N LEU A 106 -13.05 4.45 -0.26
CA LEU A 106 -14.19 5.31 0.09
C LEU A 106 -13.76 6.50 0.98
N THR A 107 -12.80 6.27 1.88
CA THR A 107 -12.24 7.33 2.73
C THR A 107 -11.49 8.35 1.88
N HIS A 108 -10.54 7.92 1.03
CA HIS A 108 -9.79 8.81 0.12
C HIS A 108 -10.73 9.64 -0.75
N TYR A 109 -11.73 8.99 -1.36
CA TYR A 109 -12.71 9.70 -2.17
C TYR A 109 -13.45 10.80 -1.40
N ALA A 110 -13.89 10.53 -0.16
CA ALA A 110 -14.56 11.54 0.65
C ALA A 110 -13.62 12.71 1.04
N LEU A 111 -12.33 12.41 1.34
CA LEU A 111 -11.31 13.41 1.65
C LEU A 111 -10.90 14.23 0.42
N GLU A 112 -10.97 13.67 -0.78
CA GLU A 112 -10.83 14.38 -2.05
C GLU A 112 -12.02 15.35 -2.25
N ARG A 113 -13.23 14.82 -2.22
CA ARG A 113 -14.46 15.57 -2.55
C ARG A 113 -14.78 16.72 -1.59
N ILE A 114 -14.31 16.66 -0.35
CA ILE A 114 -14.55 17.75 0.61
C ILE A 114 -13.86 19.05 0.19
N PHE A 115 -12.77 19.00 -0.55
CA PHE A 115 -12.07 20.18 -1.04
C PHE A 115 -12.77 20.87 -2.21
N GLU A 116 -13.69 20.20 -2.91
CA GLU A 116 -14.55 20.81 -3.91
C GLU A 116 -15.71 21.59 -3.28
N VAL A 117 -15.97 21.39 -2.00
CA VAL A 117 -17.01 22.10 -1.26
C VAL A 117 -16.48 23.47 -0.79
N PRO A 118 -17.29 24.53 -0.83
CA PRO A 118 -16.91 25.82 -0.26
C PRO A 118 -16.41 25.69 1.20
N ARG A 119 -15.35 26.40 1.54
CA ARG A 119 -14.64 26.26 2.83
C ARG A 119 -15.56 26.22 4.06
N ALA A 120 -16.55 27.12 4.12
CA ALA A 120 -17.50 27.19 5.24
C ALA A 120 -18.35 25.92 5.41
N LEU A 121 -18.48 25.11 4.37
CA LEU A 121 -19.29 23.89 4.34
C LEU A 121 -18.45 22.61 4.46
N ARG A 122 -17.14 22.72 4.64
CA ARG A 122 -16.23 21.57 4.83
C ARG A 122 -16.34 21.05 6.27
N THR A 123 -17.40 20.29 6.51
CA THR A 123 -17.70 19.69 7.82
C THR A 123 -17.62 18.17 7.76
N PRO A 124 -17.42 17.47 8.93
CA PRO A 124 -17.44 16.02 9.00
C PRO A 124 -18.72 15.42 8.38
N ASP A 125 -19.89 16.00 8.71
CA ASP A 125 -21.17 15.51 8.20
C ASP A 125 -21.26 15.66 6.69
N ARG A 126 -20.73 16.75 6.13
CA ARG A 126 -20.68 16.93 4.68
C ARG A 126 -19.75 15.90 4.01
N ALA A 127 -18.57 15.66 4.56
CA ALA A 127 -17.63 14.71 4.00
C ALA A 127 -18.19 13.28 3.97
N VAL A 128 -18.84 12.86 5.04
CA VAL A 128 -19.47 11.53 5.15
C VAL A 128 -20.54 11.32 4.06
N THR A 129 -21.24 12.38 3.61
CA THR A 129 -22.26 12.23 2.54
C THR A 129 -21.70 11.74 1.21
N PHE A 130 -20.39 11.75 1.01
CA PHE A 130 -19.76 11.26 -0.23
C PHE A 130 -19.52 9.74 -0.23
N VAL A 131 -19.47 9.08 0.93
CA VAL A 131 -19.09 7.66 1.08
C VAL A 131 -20.09 6.73 0.36
N ARG A 132 -21.33 6.73 0.80
CA ARG A 132 -22.36 5.79 0.30
C ARG A 132 -22.69 5.97 -1.18
N PRO A 133 -22.86 7.19 -1.70
CA PRO A 133 -23.09 7.38 -3.14
C PRO A 133 -21.91 6.92 -3.99
N HIS A 134 -20.67 7.03 -3.49
CA HIS A 134 -19.52 6.52 -4.22
C HIS A 134 -19.53 4.99 -4.28
N TRP A 135 -19.76 4.29 -3.17
CA TRP A 135 -19.97 2.85 -3.19
C TRP A 135 -21.05 2.44 -4.19
N GLY A 136 -22.20 3.11 -4.21
CA GLY A 136 -23.29 2.86 -5.16
C GLY A 136 -22.87 2.97 -6.64
N ARG A 137 -21.83 3.76 -6.94
CA ARG A 137 -21.30 3.91 -8.31
C ARG A 137 -20.30 2.83 -8.69
N ILE A 138 -19.44 2.40 -7.75
CA ILE A 138 -18.32 1.50 -8.05
C ILE A 138 -18.59 0.03 -7.70
N ARG A 139 -19.67 -0.28 -6.98
CA ARG A 139 -19.98 -1.64 -6.50
C ARG A 139 -20.08 -2.68 -7.63
N ASP A 140 -20.51 -2.27 -8.80
CA ASP A 140 -20.73 -3.18 -9.94
C ASP A 140 -19.47 -3.34 -10.83
N GLU A 141 -18.35 -2.71 -10.47
CA GLU A 141 -17.07 -2.92 -11.13
C GLU A 141 -16.54 -4.34 -10.83
N SER A 142 -15.90 -4.95 -11.83
CA SER A 142 -15.45 -6.36 -11.75
C SER A 142 -14.50 -6.65 -10.59
N GLU A 143 -13.72 -5.68 -10.15
CA GLU A 143 -12.82 -5.80 -9.00
C GLU A 143 -13.54 -5.82 -7.66
N ASN A 144 -14.79 -5.33 -7.62
CA ASN A 144 -15.64 -5.21 -6.43
C ASN A 144 -16.71 -6.30 -6.34
N GLU A 145 -16.84 -7.17 -7.34
CA GLU A 145 -17.85 -8.24 -7.41
C GLU A 145 -17.94 -9.07 -6.12
N THR A 146 -16.79 -9.42 -5.54
CA THR A 146 -16.74 -10.19 -4.30
C THR A 146 -17.33 -9.43 -3.11
N LEU A 147 -17.14 -8.11 -3.06
CA LEU A 147 -17.68 -7.25 -2.00
C LEU A 147 -19.16 -6.96 -2.22
N ALA A 148 -19.58 -6.77 -3.47
CA ALA A 148 -20.99 -6.58 -3.82
C ALA A 148 -21.87 -7.79 -3.49
N ALA A 149 -21.28 -8.99 -3.43
CA ALA A 149 -21.94 -10.24 -3.06
C ALA A 149 -21.96 -10.51 -1.55
N LEU A 150 -21.40 -9.64 -0.70
CA LEU A 150 -21.46 -9.79 0.75
C LEU A 150 -22.88 -9.57 1.28
N PRO A 151 -23.21 -10.16 2.44
CA PRO A 151 -24.44 -9.84 3.16
C PRO A 151 -24.56 -8.34 3.47
N ASP A 152 -25.78 -7.83 3.51
CA ASP A 152 -26.04 -6.38 3.67
C ASP A 152 -25.44 -5.82 4.97
N ASP A 153 -25.43 -6.58 6.07
CA ASP A 153 -24.83 -6.20 7.34
C ASP A 153 -23.31 -6.01 7.25
N ARG A 154 -22.63 -6.81 6.41
CA ARG A 154 -21.19 -6.67 6.14
C ARG A 154 -20.90 -5.43 5.30
N ILE A 155 -21.71 -5.19 4.26
CA ILE A 155 -21.61 -3.97 3.44
C ILE A 155 -21.85 -2.74 4.32
N GLU A 156 -22.88 -2.77 5.16
CA GLU A 156 -23.19 -1.67 6.08
C GLU A 156 -22.05 -1.41 7.07
N ALA A 157 -21.45 -2.45 7.66
CA ALA A 157 -20.31 -2.32 8.55
C ALA A 157 -19.08 -1.71 7.84
N MET A 158 -18.81 -2.07 6.59
CA MET A 158 -17.75 -1.51 5.77
C MET A 158 -17.98 -0.03 5.49
N LEU A 159 -19.20 0.36 5.12
CA LEU A 159 -19.56 1.76 4.86
C LEU A 159 -19.47 2.61 6.14
N ALA A 160 -20.04 2.13 7.23
CA ALA A 160 -19.95 2.80 8.54
C ALA A 160 -18.49 2.93 9.02
N GLY A 161 -17.65 1.92 8.78
CA GLY A 161 -16.22 1.98 9.05
C GLY A 161 -15.52 3.10 8.27
N SER A 162 -15.86 3.26 7.01
CA SER A 162 -15.34 4.35 6.16
C SER A 162 -15.78 5.73 6.66
N GLU A 163 -17.05 5.86 7.06
CA GLU A 163 -17.61 7.10 7.62
C GLU A 163 -16.91 7.49 8.94
N VAL A 164 -16.58 6.50 9.78
CA VAL A 164 -15.79 6.71 11.01
C VAL A 164 -14.40 7.24 10.68
N LEU A 165 -13.70 6.65 9.70
CA LEU A 165 -12.38 7.12 9.28
C LEU A 165 -12.42 8.54 8.75
N VAL A 166 -13.43 8.87 7.93
CA VAL A 166 -13.63 10.24 7.44
C VAL A 166 -13.80 11.22 8.60
N ARG A 167 -14.61 10.90 9.62
CA ARG A 167 -14.78 11.76 10.81
C ARG A 167 -13.48 11.92 11.61
N LYS A 168 -12.73 10.85 11.81
CA LYS A 168 -11.44 10.87 12.53
C LYS A 168 -10.40 11.77 11.87
N TRP A 169 -10.43 11.90 10.53
CA TRP A 169 -9.54 12.83 9.85
C TRP A 169 -9.75 14.30 10.31
N PHE A 170 -10.98 14.72 10.61
CA PHE A 170 -11.26 16.07 11.08
C PHE A 170 -10.71 16.35 12.51
N ASP A 171 -10.35 15.31 13.26
CA ASP A 171 -9.62 15.45 14.53
C ASP A 171 -8.12 15.75 14.30
N ILE A 172 -7.63 15.50 13.07
CA ILE A 172 -6.23 15.71 12.67
C ILE A 172 -6.06 17.07 11.97
N GLU A 173 -6.96 17.39 11.03
CA GLU A 173 -6.87 18.57 10.18
C GLU A 173 -8.24 19.28 10.07
N ASP A 174 -8.20 20.62 10.05
CA ASP A 174 -9.39 21.43 9.72
C ASP A 174 -9.33 21.84 8.23
N PRO A 175 -10.10 21.21 7.34
CA PRO A 175 -10.05 21.52 5.92
C PRO A 175 -10.52 22.94 5.56
N ARG A 176 -11.18 23.65 6.49
CA ARG A 176 -11.59 25.03 6.29
C ARG A 176 -10.37 25.98 6.26
N GLY A 177 -9.29 25.60 6.93
CA GLY A 177 -8.02 26.32 6.89
C GLY A 177 -7.10 25.96 5.74
N ILE A 178 -7.43 24.93 4.96
CA ILE A 178 -6.58 24.38 3.90
C ILE A 178 -7.09 24.84 2.52
N GLU A 179 -6.18 25.31 1.67
CA GLU A 179 -6.43 25.53 0.25
C GLU A 179 -5.41 24.74 -0.54
N PRO A 180 -5.73 23.51 -1.00
CA PRO A 180 -4.81 22.71 -1.75
C PRO A 180 -4.53 23.35 -3.12
N ALA A 181 -3.28 23.23 -3.58
CA ALA A 181 -2.91 23.55 -4.96
C ALA A 181 -3.39 22.46 -5.93
N GLY A 182 -3.54 21.22 -5.44
CA GLY A 182 -4.07 20.09 -6.18
C GLY A 182 -4.57 18.99 -5.24
N VAL A 183 -5.60 18.27 -5.69
CA VAL A 183 -6.16 17.09 -5.02
C VAL A 183 -6.31 16.01 -6.09
N GLU A 184 -5.89 14.76 -5.78
CA GLU A 184 -5.76 13.69 -6.79
C GLU A 184 -4.93 14.15 -8.01
N GLU A 185 -3.85 14.89 -7.71
CA GLU A 185 -3.03 15.54 -8.73
C GLU A 185 -2.14 14.54 -9.44
N ARG A 186 -2.30 14.43 -10.76
CA ARG A 186 -1.45 13.58 -11.59
C ARG A 186 -0.10 14.23 -11.81
N VAL A 187 0.96 13.53 -11.42
CA VAL A 187 2.34 13.94 -11.64
C VAL A 187 3.07 12.95 -12.56
N THR A 188 3.82 13.48 -13.51
CA THR A 188 4.70 12.72 -14.40
C THR A 188 6.06 13.38 -14.44
N ALA A 189 7.12 12.59 -14.41
CA ALA A 189 8.49 13.10 -14.49
C ALA A 189 9.43 12.02 -15.04
N THR A 190 10.62 12.42 -15.41
CA THR A 190 11.72 11.48 -15.64
C THR A 190 12.75 11.65 -14.53
N LEU A 191 12.80 10.70 -13.61
CA LEU A 191 13.73 10.68 -12.48
C LEU A 191 15.00 9.94 -12.88
N GLY A 192 16.09 10.68 -13.17
CA GLY A 192 17.24 10.12 -13.86
C GLY A 192 16.85 9.65 -15.26
N ARG A 193 16.86 8.33 -15.49
CA ARG A 193 16.37 7.69 -16.73
C ARG A 193 15.05 6.94 -16.55
N ALA A 194 14.45 7.00 -15.38
CA ALA A 194 13.25 6.27 -15.04
C ALA A 194 12.00 7.13 -15.29
N PRO A 195 11.13 6.79 -16.25
CA PRO A 195 9.85 7.45 -16.41
C PRO A 195 8.96 7.14 -15.21
N MET A 196 8.43 8.18 -14.58
CA MET A 196 7.57 8.10 -13.41
C MET A 196 6.20 8.67 -13.71
N SER A 197 5.14 8.02 -13.22
CA SER A 197 3.78 8.56 -13.21
C SER A 197 3.04 8.09 -11.96
N GLY A 198 2.26 8.99 -11.37
CA GLY A 198 1.43 8.66 -10.22
C GLY A 198 0.42 9.77 -9.92
N ILE A 199 -0.27 9.61 -8.82
CA ILE A 199 -1.29 10.53 -8.34
C ILE A 199 -0.96 10.88 -6.89
N ILE A 200 -0.97 12.17 -6.58
CA ILE A 200 -0.76 12.73 -5.25
C ILE A 200 -2.13 12.99 -4.64
N ASP A 201 -2.42 12.44 -3.46
CA ASP A 201 -3.71 12.63 -2.80
C ASP A 201 -4.01 14.12 -2.56
N ARG A 202 -3.03 14.87 -2.01
CA ARG A 202 -3.15 16.32 -1.81
C ARG A 202 -1.81 17.04 -1.89
N LEU A 203 -1.80 18.17 -2.58
CA LEU A 203 -0.66 19.07 -2.72
C LEU A 203 -1.02 20.43 -2.12
N ASP A 204 -0.42 20.81 -0.98
CA ASP A 204 -0.69 22.05 -0.28
C ASP A 204 0.38 23.09 -0.62
N ARG A 205 -0.04 24.30 -1.02
CA ARG A 205 0.89 25.40 -1.23
C ARG A 205 1.27 26.03 0.10
N THR A 206 2.56 26.03 0.42
CA THR A 206 3.10 26.56 1.66
C THR A 206 3.75 27.93 1.51
N GLY A 207 3.99 28.36 0.26
CA GLY A 207 4.62 29.65 -0.01
C GLY A 207 5.28 29.72 -1.38
N GLY A 208 6.35 30.50 -1.49
CA GLY A 208 7.10 30.72 -2.72
C GLY A 208 6.41 31.70 -3.68
N SER A 209 7.12 32.05 -4.78
CA SER A 209 6.54 32.83 -5.88
C SER A 209 5.67 31.96 -6.78
N SER A 210 5.01 32.57 -7.78
CA SER A 210 4.31 31.81 -8.83
C SER A 210 5.27 30.98 -9.69
N GLU A 211 6.50 31.45 -9.88
CA GLU A 211 7.53 30.77 -10.68
C GLU A 211 8.27 29.68 -9.89
N ARG A 212 8.36 29.83 -8.56
CA ARG A 212 9.01 28.88 -7.65
C ARG A 212 8.10 28.63 -6.44
N PRO A 213 7.01 27.92 -6.64
CA PRO A 213 6.11 27.60 -5.53
C PRO A 213 6.75 26.61 -4.58
N ARG A 214 6.29 26.66 -3.32
CA ARG A 214 6.67 25.71 -2.27
C ARG A 214 5.47 24.91 -1.86
N TYR A 215 5.68 23.60 -1.66
CA TYR A 215 4.61 22.67 -1.39
C TYR A 215 4.89 21.74 -0.20
N THR A 216 3.82 21.29 0.41
CA THR A 216 3.77 20.05 1.21
C THR A 216 2.95 19.01 0.45
N ILE A 217 3.45 17.78 0.36
CA ILE A 217 2.70 16.65 -0.19
C ILE A 217 2.08 15.89 0.98
N VAL A 218 0.79 15.60 0.88
CA VAL A 218 0.04 14.81 1.87
C VAL A 218 -0.49 13.55 1.19
N ASP A 219 -0.32 12.41 1.86
CA ASP A 219 -0.81 11.12 1.42
C ASP A 219 -1.54 10.44 2.59
N TYR A 220 -2.80 10.08 2.38
CA TYR A 220 -3.66 9.49 3.39
C TYR A 220 -3.45 7.99 3.49
N LYS A 221 -3.52 7.47 4.70
CA LYS A 221 -3.38 6.05 4.99
C LYS A 221 -4.49 5.59 5.94
N THR A 222 -5.16 4.51 5.56
CA THR A 222 -6.20 3.86 6.38
C THR A 222 -5.71 2.54 6.99
N GLY A 223 -4.45 2.17 6.72
CA GLY A 223 -3.82 0.96 7.24
C GLY A 223 -3.17 1.16 8.60
N LYS A 224 -2.41 0.15 9.01
CA LYS A 224 -1.67 0.16 10.29
C LYS A 224 -0.50 1.12 10.26
N LEU A 225 -0.28 1.83 11.36
CA LEU A 225 0.88 2.70 11.55
C LEU A 225 2.18 1.85 11.52
N PRO A 226 3.16 2.18 10.65
CA PRO A 226 4.42 1.46 10.58
C PRO A 226 5.26 1.72 11.84
N LYS A 227 6.11 0.75 12.21
CA LYS A 227 6.99 0.84 13.38
C LYS A 227 8.43 0.54 13.01
N GLY A 228 9.37 1.20 13.70
CA GLY A 228 10.80 0.96 13.53
C GLY A 228 11.27 1.20 12.09
N PRO A 229 12.07 0.29 11.51
CA PRO A 229 12.68 0.48 10.20
C PRO A 229 11.69 0.54 9.03
N TYR A 230 10.46 0.08 9.23
CA TYR A 230 9.42 0.11 8.18
C TYR A 230 8.89 1.53 7.89
N VAL A 231 9.15 2.50 8.79
CA VAL A 231 8.74 3.89 8.57
C VAL A 231 9.43 4.47 7.33
N ASP A 232 10.73 4.27 7.19
CA ASP A 232 11.50 4.81 6.05
C ASP A 232 11.12 4.14 4.72
N GLU A 233 10.78 2.84 4.76
CA GLU A 233 10.27 2.14 3.59
C GLU A 233 8.91 2.68 3.15
N THR A 234 8.04 3.00 4.11
CA THR A 234 6.71 3.56 3.84
C THR A 234 6.78 4.99 3.31
N LEU A 235 7.81 5.76 3.67
CA LEU A 235 8.04 7.10 3.16
C LEU A 235 8.58 7.13 1.71
N PHE A 236 9.18 6.05 1.24
CA PHE A 236 9.79 6.05 -0.10
C PHE A 236 8.83 6.46 -1.23
N PRO A 237 7.56 5.97 -1.32
CA PRO A 237 6.63 6.40 -2.35
C PRO A 237 6.38 7.91 -2.37
N ILE A 238 6.16 8.52 -1.21
CA ILE A 238 5.87 9.95 -1.13
C ILE A 238 7.13 10.81 -1.40
N HIS A 239 8.33 10.30 -1.09
CA HIS A 239 9.59 10.94 -1.50
C HIS A 239 9.76 10.93 -3.03
N VAL A 240 9.32 9.85 -3.71
CA VAL A 240 9.33 9.80 -5.18
C VAL A 240 8.42 10.88 -5.76
N TYR A 241 7.25 11.12 -5.17
CA TYR A 241 6.39 12.23 -5.57
C TYR A 241 7.06 13.59 -5.36
N ALA A 242 7.76 13.80 -4.24
CA ALA A 242 8.48 15.04 -3.98
C ALA A 242 9.58 15.31 -5.04
N ALA A 243 10.37 14.30 -5.38
CA ALA A 243 11.37 14.39 -6.42
C ALA A 243 10.74 14.65 -7.81
N ALA A 244 9.58 14.05 -8.11
CA ALA A 244 8.87 14.24 -9.36
C ALA A 244 8.30 15.67 -9.50
N VAL A 245 7.67 16.22 -8.47
CA VAL A 245 7.17 17.60 -8.44
C VAL A 245 8.31 18.58 -8.64
N ALA A 246 9.43 18.41 -7.93
CA ALA A 246 10.61 19.25 -8.07
C ALA A 246 11.17 19.20 -9.50
N THR A 247 11.21 18.02 -10.13
CA THR A 247 11.72 17.84 -11.49
C THR A 247 10.78 18.39 -12.55
N GLN A 248 9.48 18.23 -12.40
CA GLN A 248 8.47 18.61 -13.39
C GLN A 248 8.27 20.13 -13.44
N SER A 249 8.19 20.78 -12.29
CA SER A 249 7.78 22.19 -12.19
C SER A 249 8.86 23.14 -11.68
N GLY A 250 10.04 22.63 -11.25
CA GLY A 250 11.04 23.43 -10.56
C GLY A 250 10.57 23.93 -9.19
N ALA A 251 9.47 23.43 -8.68
CA ALA A 251 8.95 23.76 -7.37
C ALA A 251 9.83 23.16 -6.25
N THR A 252 9.73 23.72 -5.05
CA THR A 252 10.32 23.13 -3.85
C THR A 252 9.25 22.38 -3.07
N VAL A 253 9.48 21.12 -2.76
CA VAL A 253 8.68 20.39 -1.77
C VAL A 253 9.44 20.49 -0.44
N ASP A 254 8.85 21.17 0.53
CA ASP A 254 9.48 21.40 1.85
C ASP A 254 9.29 20.20 2.77
N GLU A 255 8.14 19.56 2.66
CA GLU A 255 7.71 18.52 3.57
C GLU A 255 6.82 17.50 2.85
N VAL A 256 6.89 16.27 3.31
CA VAL A 256 5.92 15.23 2.99
C VAL A 256 5.26 14.73 4.27
N ARG A 257 3.97 14.40 4.20
CA ARG A 257 3.17 13.91 5.31
C ARG A 257 2.41 12.65 4.93
N LEU A 258 2.61 11.59 5.70
CA LEU A 258 1.72 10.43 5.71
C LEU A 258 0.73 10.62 6.86
N VAL A 259 -0.56 10.63 6.56
CA VAL A 259 -1.63 10.84 7.54
C VAL A 259 -2.40 9.54 7.73
N TYR A 260 -2.09 8.81 8.81
CA TYR A 260 -2.78 7.58 9.20
C TYR A 260 -4.07 7.95 9.95
N VAL A 261 -5.16 8.07 9.22
CA VAL A 261 -6.43 8.66 9.69
C VAL A 261 -7.05 7.96 10.91
N ASP A 262 -6.76 6.67 11.11
CA ASP A 262 -7.27 5.89 12.25
C ASP A 262 -6.51 6.14 13.56
N HIS A 263 -5.39 6.89 13.51
CA HIS A 263 -4.47 7.06 14.64
C HIS A 263 -4.41 8.49 15.21
N GLY A 264 -5.30 9.39 14.77
CA GLY A 264 -5.32 10.78 15.22
C GLY A 264 -3.99 11.50 14.94
N LEU A 265 -3.63 12.48 15.76
CA LEU A 265 -2.40 13.25 15.61
C LEU A 265 -1.12 12.38 15.70
N ASP A 266 -1.14 11.30 16.47
CA ASP A 266 -0.01 10.36 16.59
C ASP A 266 0.21 9.57 15.28
N GLY A 267 -0.77 9.56 14.39
CA GLY A 267 -0.71 8.96 13.06
C GLY A 267 -0.05 9.82 11.99
N VAL A 268 0.38 11.03 12.30
CA VAL A 268 1.01 11.93 11.33
C VAL A 268 2.53 11.73 11.31
N ILE A 269 3.04 11.20 10.20
CA ILE A 269 4.47 11.06 9.98
C ILE A 269 4.92 12.12 8.99
N SER A 270 5.68 13.12 9.47
CA SER A 270 6.23 14.19 8.66
C SER A 270 7.73 14.04 8.42
N ARG A 271 8.18 14.43 7.22
CA ARG A 271 9.60 14.51 6.89
C ARG A 271 9.87 15.75 6.05
N ARG A 272 10.90 16.50 6.43
CA ARG A 272 11.43 17.59 5.58
C ARG A 272 12.15 16.99 4.39
N ILE A 273 12.02 17.66 3.27
CA ILE A 273 12.66 17.30 2.01
C ILE A 273 13.70 18.36 1.68
N ASP A 274 14.89 17.91 1.38
CA ASP A 274 15.98 18.72 0.86
C ASP A 274 16.47 18.17 -0.48
N GLU A 275 17.41 18.87 -1.09
CA GLU A 275 17.98 18.45 -2.38
C GLU A 275 18.73 17.11 -2.28
N ASP A 276 19.35 16.81 -1.14
CA ASP A 276 20.06 15.54 -0.95
C ASP A 276 19.08 14.38 -0.91
N THR A 277 17.96 14.55 -0.22
CA THR A 277 16.85 13.59 -0.18
C THR A 277 16.30 13.34 -1.59
N ASN A 278 16.05 14.42 -2.36
CA ASN A 278 15.56 14.31 -3.74
C ASN A 278 16.57 13.60 -4.65
N ARG A 279 17.85 13.93 -4.55
CA ARG A 279 18.93 13.25 -5.31
C ARG A 279 19.05 11.77 -4.94
N ALA A 280 19.01 11.45 -3.65
CA ALA A 280 19.07 10.06 -3.17
C ALA A 280 17.86 9.25 -3.65
N THR A 281 16.66 9.83 -3.56
CA THR A 281 15.40 9.23 -4.01
C THR A 281 15.43 8.97 -5.52
N THR A 282 15.86 9.96 -6.30
CA THR A 282 16.01 9.82 -7.76
C THR A 282 16.94 8.67 -8.12
N ARG A 283 18.15 8.62 -7.51
CA ARG A 283 19.10 7.52 -7.76
C ARG A 283 18.51 6.15 -7.39
N ARG A 284 17.81 6.05 -6.27
CA ARG A 284 17.17 4.80 -5.84
C ARG A 284 16.08 4.37 -6.82
N PHE A 285 15.23 5.30 -7.24
CA PHE A 285 14.12 5.02 -8.16
C PHE A 285 14.65 4.61 -9.56
N GLU A 286 15.66 5.31 -10.08
CA GLU A 286 16.34 4.94 -11.32
C GLU A 286 17.01 3.55 -11.22
N GLY A 287 17.63 3.25 -10.08
CA GLY A 287 18.19 1.92 -9.81
C GLY A 287 17.14 0.82 -9.87
N ILE A 288 15.98 1.03 -9.26
CA ILE A 288 14.85 0.09 -9.32
C ILE A 288 14.38 -0.12 -10.77
N TRP A 289 14.27 0.97 -11.55
CA TRP A 289 13.86 0.89 -12.95
C TRP A 289 14.85 0.07 -13.78
N ARG A 290 16.15 0.32 -13.62
CA ARG A 290 17.20 -0.47 -14.28
C ARG A 290 17.13 -1.95 -13.90
N ASP A 291 16.89 -2.27 -12.63
CA ASP A 291 16.77 -3.66 -12.18
C ASP A 291 15.50 -4.33 -12.75
N ILE A 292 14.40 -3.59 -12.92
CA ILE A 292 13.19 -4.06 -13.63
C ILE A 292 13.52 -4.37 -15.09
N GLN A 293 14.24 -3.48 -15.79
CA GLN A 293 14.63 -3.68 -17.18
C GLN A 293 15.53 -4.92 -17.33
N ALA A 294 16.54 -5.07 -16.49
CA ALA A 294 17.41 -6.25 -16.49
C ALA A 294 16.63 -7.56 -16.21
N SER A 295 15.66 -7.50 -15.29
CA SER A 295 14.78 -8.65 -15.03
C SER A 295 13.89 -8.98 -16.24
N ALA A 296 13.41 -7.98 -16.97
CA ALA A 296 12.61 -8.18 -18.18
C ALA A 296 13.44 -8.74 -19.33
N GLU A 297 14.68 -8.28 -19.52
CA GLU A 297 15.62 -8.77 -20.53
C GLU A 297 16.01 -10.24 -20.29
N SER A 298 16.35 -10.56 -19.03
CA SER A 298 16.75 -11.94 -18.66
C SER A 298 15.57 -12.89 -18.48
N GLY A 299 14.34 -12.39 -18.35
CA GLY A 299 13.17 -13.16 -17.95
C GLY A 299 13.22 -13.64 -16.49
N SER A 300 14.09 -13.07 -15.66
CA SER A 300 14.28 -13.49 -14.26
C SER A 300 13.56 -12.56 -13.29
N PHE A 301 12.41 -13.02 -12.79
CA PHE A 301 11.64 -12.35 -11.72
C PHE A 301 11.53 -13.29 -10.52
N GLU A 302 12.57 -13.29 -9.71
CA GLU A 302 12.65 -14.19 -8.57
C GLU A 302 11.69 -13.80 -7.45
N CYS A 303 11.10 -14.81 -6.82
CA CYS A 303 10.27 -14.58 -5.63
C CYS A 303 11.17 -14.36 -4.41
N ARG A 304 11.04 -13.23 -3.75
CA ARG A 304 11.67 -13.02 -2.45
C ARG A 304 10.80 -13.65 -1.37
N THR A 305 11.25 -14.78 -0.83
CA THR A 305 10.65 -15.41 0.34
C THR A 305 11.26 -14.77 1.58
N GLY A 306 10.55 -13.86 2.22
CA GLY A 306 10.90 -13.27 3.51
C GLY A 306 9.75 -13.43 4.51
N PRO A 307 9.98 -13.20 5.81
CA PRO A 307 8.88 -13.05 6.73
C PRO A 307 8.06 -11.81 6.31
N LEU A 308 6.77 -12.04 6.05
CA LEU A 308 5.76 -10.99 5.89
C LEU A 308 5.51 -10.33 7.24
#